data_728bec3508f3a6ccac9ad4e2a34fb4bd
#
_entry.id   728bec3508f3a6ccac9ad4e2a34fb4bd
#
_cell.length_a   1.000
_cell.length_b   1.000
_cell.length_c   1.000
_cell.angle_alpha   90.00
_cell.angle_beta   90.00
_cell.angle_gamma   90.00
#
_symmetry.space_group_name_H-M   'P 1'
#
loop_
_entity.id
_entity.type
_entity.pdbx_description
1 polymer ?
#
loop_
_entity_poly.entity_id
_entity_poly.type
_entity_poly.pdbx_seq_one_letter_code
_entity_poly.pdbx_strand_id
1 'polypeptide(L)'
;MSLSWVRAGERKSVPSENPQRRRYNTLALYAPDGVQPAFDWIRSPRAFTGLDLVEFLLERPPCPVPLVIVLDNASLHHSRVVQEALPRLWAKRIYFYFLPPYSPELTEIEAVFRVIKHCDPPERVYTPLAALEAAVDGAYTRCEAKLLAQSSHQLRPAA
;
A
#
# COMPACT_ATOMS: atom_id res chain seq x y z
N MET A 1 -10.13 5.41 18.18
CA MET A 1 -11.55 5.00 18.12
C MET A 1 -11.82 4.56 16.70
N SER A 2 -12.19 3.29 16.48
CA SER A 2 -12.58 2.81 15.16
C SER A 2 -14.06 3.18 14.93
N LEU A 3 -14.34 3.94 13.89
CA LEU A 3 -15.70 4.25 13.47
C LEU A 3 -16.23 3.07 12.68
N SER A 4 -17.27 2.41 13.15
CA SER A 4 -17.98 1.37 12.42
C SER A 4 -19.45 1.71 12.29
N TRP A 5 -20.04 1.34 11.16
CA TRP A 5 -21.48 1.55 10.92
C TRP A 5 -22.28 0.52 11.70
N VAL A 6 -23.18 1.00 12.56
CA VAL A 6 -24.18 0.21 13.27
C VAL A 6 -25.53 0.87 13.17
N ARG A 7 -26.60 0.12 13.44
CA ARG A 7 -27.95 0.68 13.47
C ARG A 7 -28.05 1.81 14.49
N ALA A 8 -28.78 2.86 14.17
CA ALA A 8 -28.99 3.97 15.10
C ALA A 8 -29.55 3.44 16.43
N GLY A 9 -28.86 3.75 17.54
CA GLY A 9 -29.23 3.28 18.88
C GLY A 9 -28.47 2.04 19.39
N GLU A 10 -27.75 1.33 18.53
CA GLU A 10 -26.88 0.21 18.94
C GLU A 10 -25.45 0.68 19.16
N ARG A 11 -24.81 0.13 20.21
CA ARG A 11 -23.36 0.30 20.42
C ARG A 11 -22.65 -0.95 19.97
N LYS A 12 -21.84 -0.86 18.95
CA LYS A 12 -20.94 -1.95 18.56
C LYS A 12 -19.76 -1.97 19.52
N SER A 13 -19.69 -3.01 20.35
CA SER A 13 -18.52 -3.29 21.14
C SER A 13 -17.59 -4.17 20.28
N VAL A 14 -16.51 -3.58 19.76
CA VAL A 14 -15.42 -4.34 19.15
C VAL A 14 -14.40 -4.60 20.24
N PRO A 15 -14.07 -5.85 20.56
CA PRO A 15 -13.02 -6.13 21.51
C PRO A 15 -11.72 -5.49 21.04
N SER A 16 -11.22 -4.50 21.78
CA SER A 16 -9.94 -3.87 21.47
C SER A 16 -8.82 -4.67 22.15
N GLU A 17 -8.62 -5.89 21.72
CA GLU A 17 -7.55 -6.71 22.27
C GLU A 17 -6.38 -6.79 21.30
N ASN A 18 -5.44 -5.89 21.46
CA ASN A 18 -4.08 -6.12 21.04
C ASN A 18 -3.14 -6.12 22.26
N PRO A 19 -3.26 -7.09 23.18
CA PRO A 19 -2.50 -7.12 24.43
C PRO A 19 -0.98 -7.20 24.20
N GLN A 20 -0.56 -7.60 23.00
CA GLN A 20 0.85 -7.74 22.62
C GLN A 20 1.32 -6.67 21.61
N ARG A 21 0.52 -5.64 21.32
CA ARG A 21 0.83 -4.60 20.32
C ARG A 21 1.31 -5.17 18.97
N ARG A 22 0.82 -6.32 18.58
CA ARG A 22 1.14 -6.94 17.30
C ARG A 22 0.56 -6.12 16.18
N ARG A 23 1.38 -5.80 15.20
CA ARG A 23 0.98 -5.04 14.02
C ARG A 23 1.73 -5.57 12.81
N TYR A 24 1.12 -5.45 11.65
CA TYR A 24 1.79 -5.57 10.36
C TYR A 24 1.89 -4.18 9.73
N ASN A 25 3.05 -3.92 9.17
CA ASN A 25 3.26 -2.77 8.31
C ASN A 25 3.21 -3.26 6.87
N THR A 26 2.70 -2.44 5.97
CA THR A 26 2.67 -2.72 4.54
C THR A 26 3.37 -1.59 3.81
N LEU A 27 4.22 -1.97 2.86
CA LEU A 27 4.79 -1.09 1.86
C LEU A 27 4.12 -1.46 0.54
N ALA A 28 3.52 -0.48 -0.14
CA ALA A 28 2.80 -0.73 -1.38
C ALA A 28 3.07 0.35 -2.42
N LEU A 29 2.95 -0.02 -3.68
CA LEU A 29 2.94 0.86 -4.84
C LEU A 29 1.57 0.77 -5.51
N TYR A 30 1.05 1.91 -5.93
CA TYR A 30 -0.19 2.02 -6.67
C TYR A 30 0.02 2.78 -7.96
N ALA A 31 -0.42 2.22 -9.07
CA ALA A 31 -0.35 2.84 -10.39
C ALA A 31 -1.78 3.00 -10.96
N PRO A 32 -2.39 4.19 -10.84
CA PRO A 32 -3.75 4.45 -11.32
C PRO A 32 -3.88 4.34 -12.84
N ASP A 33 -2.80 4.61 -13.57
CA ASP A 33 -2.81 4.77 -15.04
C ASP A 33 -2.56 3.47 -15.82
N GLY A 34 -2.84 2.32 -15.24
CA GLY A 34 -2.78 1.03 -15.94
C GLY A 34 -1.39 0.46 -16.14
N VAL A 35 -0.36 1.03 -15.51
CA VAL A 35 0.98 0.39 -15.44
C VAL A 35 0.86 -0.88 -14.63
N GLN A 36 1.31 -2.00 -15.18
CA GLN A 36 1.24 -3.30 -14.50
C GLN A 36 2.52 -3.59 -13.70
N PRO A 37 2.39 -4.13 -12.48
CA PRO A 37 1.12 -4.33 -11.76
C PRO A 37 0.54 -3.02 -11.25
N ALA A 38 -0.77 -2.85 -11.36
CA ALA A 38 -1.48 -1.65 -10.89
C ALA A 38 -1.40 -1.46 -9.36
N PHE A 39 -1.19 -2.54 -8.65
CA PHE A 39 -0.96 -2.56 -7.20
C PHE A 39 0.04 -3.65 -6.86
N ASP A 40 1.08 -3.29 -6.12
CA ASP A 40 2.14 -4.18 -5.69
C ASP A 40 2.47 -3.90 -4.23
N TRP A 41 2.73 -4.92 -3.43
CA TRP A 41 2.86 -4.75 -1.99
C TRP A 41 3.67 -5.85 -1.31
N ILE A 42 4.32 -5.45 -0.23
CA ILE A 42 4.99 -6.35 0.72
C ILE A 42 4.57 -6.01 2.14
N ARG A 43 4.65 -6.97 3.05
CA ARG A 43 4.33 -6.79 4.46
C ARG A 43 5.45 -7.21 5.39
N SER A 44 5.48 -6.62 6.58
CA SER A 44 6.45 -6.95 7.60
C SER A 44 5.89 -6.73 9.01
N PRO A 45 6.24 -7.61 9.98
CA PRO A 45 5.94 -7.36 11.39
C PRO A 45 6.77 -6.22 11.98
N ARG A 46 7.89 -5.86 11.36
CA ARG A 46 8.74 -4.71 11.73
C ARG A 46 8.45 -3.50 10.85
N ALA A 47 8.86 -2.33 11.31
CA ALA A 47 8.83 -1.14 10.48
C ALA A 47 9.75 -1.31 9.27
N PHE A 48 9.33 -0.78 8.14
CA PHE A 48 10.16 -0.74 6.93
C PHE A 48 11.28 0.29 7.06
N THR A 49 12.40 0.00 6.41
CA THR A 49 13.58 0.84 6.30
C THR A 49 13.79 1.29 4.85
N GLY A 50 14.71 2.23 4.64
CA GLY A 50 15.10 2.62 3.27
C GLY A 50 15.65 1.47 2.44
N LEU A 51 16.29 0.49 3.09
CA LEU A 51 16.77 -0.71 2.40
C LEU A 51 15.60 -1.54 1.86
N ASP A 52 14.58 -1.77 2.66
CA ASP A 52 13.39 -2.52 2.22
C ASP A 52 12.72 -1.86 1.01
N LEU A 53 12.63 -0.52 1.00
CA LEU A 53 12.11 0.21 -0.15
C LEU A 53 12.97 -0.01 -1.39
N VAL A 54 14.29 0.10 -1.25
CA VAL A 54 15.22 -0.09 -2.37
C VAL A 54 15.14 -1.50 -2.93
N GLU A 55 15.15 -2.52 -2.06
CA GLU A 55 15.03 -3.92 -2.46
C GLU A 55 13.72 -4.17 -3.18
N PHE A 56 12.61 -3.74 -2.60
CA PHE A 56 11.28 -3.88 -3.21
C PHE A 56 11.22 -3.27 -4.62
N LEU A 57 11.85 -2.10 -4.83
CA LEU A 57 11.89 -1.47 -6.14
C LEU A 57 12.84 -2.16 -7.12
N LEU A 58 13.98 -2.65 -6.63
CA LEU A 58 14.95 -3.34 -7.48
C LEU A 58 14.54 -4.75 -7.88
N GLU A 59 13.68 -5.40 -7.11
CA GLU A 59 13.12 -6.71 -7.44
C GLU A 59 12.05 -6.66 -8.55
N ARG A 60 11.49 -5.48 -8.80
CA ARG A 60 10.49 -5.32 -9.86
C ARG A 60 11.04 -5.70 -11.23
N PRO A 61 10.20 -6.32 -12.07
CA PRO A 61 10.58 -6.60 -13.45
C PRO A 61 10.89 -5.30 -14.20
N PRO A 62 11.74 -5.34 -15.24
CA PRO A 62 11.99 -4.18 -16.08
C PRO A 62 10.70 -3.64 -16.68
N CYS A 63 10.49 -2.33 -16.57
CA CYS A 63 9.37 -1.66 -17.21
C CYS A 63 9.81 -1.07 -18.57
N PRO A 64 9.04 -1.25 -19.65
CA PRO A 64 9.37 -0.69 -20.96
C PRO A 64 9.37 0.83 -20.97
N VAL A 65 8.61 1.45 -20.08
CA VAL A 65 8.53 2.90 -19.89
C VAL A 65 9.21 3.33 -18.60
N PRO A 66 9.69 4.58 -18.47
CA PRO A 66 10.19 5.10 -17.22
C PRO A 66 9.10 5.06 -16.14
N LEU A 67 9.45 4.59 -14.96
CA LEU A 67 8.57 4.57 -13.80
C LEU A 67 8.89 5.76 -12.89
N VAL A 68 7.95 6.67 -12.73
CA VAL A 68 8.05 7.77 -11.78
C VAL A 68 7.26 7.39 -10.53
N ILE A 69 7.96 7.27 -9.41
CA ILE A 69 7.36 6.97 -8.11
C ILE A 69 7.17 8.25 -7.33
N VAL A 70 5.92 8.56 -7.05
CA VAL A 70 5.54 9.70 -6.23
C VAL A 70 5.62 9.31 -4.77
N LEU A 71 6.41 10.05 -3.99
CA LEU A 71 6.68 9.78 -2.59
C LEU A 71 6.32 11.01 -1.74
N ASP A 72 5.84 10.76 -0.54
CA ASP A 72 5.76 11.79 0.48
C ASP A 72 7.15 12.09 1.09
N ASN A 73 7.21 13.05 2.01
CA ASN A 73 8.45 13.44 2.66
C ASN A 73 8.77 12.62 3.92
N ALA A 74 8.35 11.36 4.00
CA ALA A 74 8.73 10.50 5.11
C ALA A 74 10.26 10.31 5.18
N SER A 75 10.80 10.29 6.39
CA SER A 75 12.25 10.16 6.63
C SER A 75 12.87 8.91 6.00
N LEU A 76 12.08 7.85 5.86
CA LEU A 76 12.43 6.62 5.16
C LEU A 76 12.89 6.90 3.72
N HIS A 77 12.14 7.75 2.99
CA HIS A 77 12.37 8.06 1.58
C HIS A 77 13.63 8.92 1.35
N HIS A 78 14.05 9.65 2.37
CA HIS A 78 15.26 10.50 2.34
C HIS A 78 16.48 9.86 3.00
N SER A 79 16.38 8.59 3.41
CA SER A 79 17.45 7.90 4.09
C SER A 79 18.71 7.80 3.19
N ARG A 80 19.89 7.74 3.83
CA ARG A 80 21.17 7.62 3.13
C ARG A 80 21.20 6.41 2.20
N VAL A 81 20.65 5.28 2.62
CA VAL A 81 20.58 4.05 1.83
C VAL A 81 19.79 4.27 0.53
N VAL A 82 18.69 5.01 0.58
CA VAL A 82 17.89 5.36 -0.60
C VAL A 82 18.68 6.27 -1.53
N GLN A 83 19.36 7.28 -1.00
CA GLN A 83 20.18 8.21 -1.80
C GLN A 83 21.34 7.48 -2.51
N GLU A 84 22.02 6.60 -1.82
CA GLU A 84 23.12 5.79 -2.38
C GLU A 84 22.62 4.79 -3.45
N ALA A 85 21.36 4.39 -3.41
CA ALA A 85 20.77 3.46 -4.38
C ALA A 85 20.23 4.13 -5.66
N LEU A 86 20.12 5.47 -5.70
CA LEU A 86 19.56 6.20 -6.86
C LEU A 86 20.19 5.80 -8.20
N PRO A 87 21.52 5.67 -8.35
CA PRO A 87 22.11 5.27 -9.64
C PRO A 87 21.62 3.88 -10.10
N ARG A 88 21.40 2.94 -9.17
CA ARG A 88 20.88 1.60 -9.47
C ARG A 88 19.42 1.64 -9.90
N LEU A 89 18.62 2.50 -9.27
CA LEU A 89 17.22 2.72 -9.62
C LEU A 89 17.11 3.38 -10.99
N TRP A 90 17.92 4.40 -11.28
CA TRP A 90 17.96 5.05 -12.60
C TRP A 90 18.36 4.10 -13.72
N ALA A 91 19.30 3.18 -13.47
CA ALA A 91 19.66 2.12 -14.42
C ALA A 91 18.46 1.22 -14.76
N LYS A 92 17.51 1.06 -13.85
CA LYS A 92 16.22 0.39 -14.07
C LYS A 92 15.11 1.33 -14.55
N ARG A 93 15.43 2.58 -14.87
CA ARG A 93 14.49 3.63 -15.30
C ARG A 93 13.43 3.95 -14.23
N ILE A 94 13.79 3.85 -12.94
CA ILE A 94 12.95 4.19 -11.80
C ILE A 94 13.42 5.55 -11.27
N TYR A 95 12.51 6.51 -11.17
CA TYR A 95 12.76 7.88 -10.75
C TYR A 95 11.83 8.26 -9.60
N PHE A 96 12.31 9.07 -8.68
CA PHE A 96 11.51 9.57 -7.56
C PHE A 96 11.04 10.99 -7.82
N TYR A 97 9.80 11.25 -7.48
CA TYR A 97 9.22 12.58 -7.39
C TYR A 97 8.67 12.78 -5.99
N PHE A 98 9.17 13.76 -5.28
CA PHE A 98 8.74 14.07 -3.92
C PHE A 98 7.62 15.10 -3.93
N LEU A 99 6.54 14.81 -3.19
CA LEU A 99 5.43 15.72 -3.02
C LEU A 99 5.85 16.94 -2.19
N PRO A 100 5.21 18.10 -2.43
CA PRO A 100 5.36 19.22 -1.53
C PRO A 100 4.97 18.84 -0.08
N PRO A 101 5.59 19.47 0.93
CA PRO A 101 5.16 19.26 2.31
C PRO A 101 3.68 19.58 2.50
N TYR A 102 3.01 18.81 3.35
CA TYR A 102 1.58 18.99 3.70
C TYR A 102 0.59 18.88 2.53
N SER A 103 0.85 18.01 1.58
CA SER A 103 -0.04 17.75 0.42
C SER A 103 -0.57 16.31 0.39
N PRO A 104 -1.27 15.84 1.45
CA PRO A 104 -1.78 14.47 1.51
C PRO A 104 -2.84 14.19 0.43
N GLU A 105 -3.54 15.21 -0.05
CA GLU A 105 -4.54 15.10 -1.12
C GLU A 105 -3.95 14.62 -2.46
N LEU A 106 -2.64 14.73 -2.63
CA LEU A 106 -1.94 14.28 -3.83
C LEU A 106 -1.49 12.81 -3.75
N THR A 107 -1.79 12.13 -2.62
CA THR A 107 -1.38 10.75 -2.39
C THR A 107 -2.55 9.80 -2.58
N GLU A 108 -2.78 9.35 -3.81
CA GLU A 108 -3.92 8.47 -4.15
C GLU A 108 -3.90 7.13 -3.42
N ILE A 109 -2.73 6.60 -3.07
CA ILE A 109 -2.59 5.34 -2.34
C ILE A 109 -3.25 5.37 -0.96
N GLU A 110 -3.41 6.55 -0.34
CA GLU A 110 -4.11 6.65 0.94
C GLU A 110 -5.59 6.27 0.82
N ALA A 111 -6.23 6.59 -0.30
CA ALA A 111 -7.60 6.17 -0.57
C ALA A 111 -7.69 4.63 -0.68
N VAL A 112 -6.72 4.00 -1.34
CA VAL A 112 -6.61 2.55 -1.44
C VAL A 112 -6.44 1.91 -0.05
N PHE A 113 -5.51 2.42 0.76
CA PHE A 113 -5.30 1.94 2.12
C PHE A 113 -6.53 2.12 3.02
N ARG A 114 -7.27 3.20 2.84
CA ARG A 114 -8.53 3.43 3.55
C ARG A 114 -9.55 2.35 3.23
N VAL A 115 -9.73 2.02 1.96
CA VAL A 115 -10.64 0.94 1.52
C VAL A 115 -10.19 -0.40 2.12
N ILE A 116 -8.90 -0.75 2.01
CA ILE A 116 -8.38 -1.99 2.56
C ILE A 116 -8.63 -2.07 4.08
N LYS A 117 -8.32 -1.01 4.84
CA LYS A 117 -8.43 -1.01 6.31
C LYS A 117 -9.85 -1.03 6.83
N HIS A 118 -10.80 -0.42 6.13
CA HIS A 118 -12.15 -0.19 6.65
C HIS A 118 -13.24 -1.01 5.98
N CYS A 119 -13.01 -1.53 4.79
CA CYS A 119 -14.05 -2.20 4.03
C CYS A 119 -13.79 -3.69 3.81
N ASP A 120 -12.57 -4.15 3.93
CA ASP A 120 -12.21 -5.48 3.46
C ASP A 120 -11.95 -6.52 4.58
N PRO A 121 -11.10 -6.29 5.60
CA PRO A 121 -10.99 -7.25 6.68
C PRO A 121 -12.20 -7.15 7.61
N PRO A 122 -12.85 -8.28 7.94
CA PRO A 122 -13.90 -8.27 8.95
C PRO A 122 -13.39 -7.69 10.26
N GLU A 123 -14.15 -6.79 10.89
CA GLU A 123 -13.83 -6.26 12.21
C GLU A 123 -13.99 -7.37 13.27
N ARG A 124 -12.91 -8.07 13.56
CA ARG A 124 -12.86 -9.12 14.59
C ARG A 124 -11.48 -9.18 15.22
N VAL A 125 -11.39 -9.83 16.37
CA VAL A 125 -10.09 -10.17 16.96
C VAL A 125 -9.45 -11.29 16.13
N TYR A 126 -8.22 -11.07 15.71
CA TYR A 126 -7.42 -12.05 15.00
C TYR A 126 -6.41 -12.69 15.95
N THR A 127 -6.74 -13.87 16.44
CA THR A 127 -5.83 -14.75 17.20
C THR A 127 -5.88 -16.15 16.58
N PRO A 128 -4.78 -16.74 16.18
CA PRO A 128 -3.38 -16.32 16.29
C PRO A 128 -2.95 -15.27 15.25
N LEU A 129 -1.70 -14.80 15.35
CA LEU A 129 -1.13 -13.82 14.41
C LEU A 129 -1.25 -14.24 12.94
N ALA A 130 -1.11 -15.53 12.63
CA ALA A 130 -1.31 -16.08 11.30
C ALA A 130 -2.71 -15.80 10.71
N ALA A 131 -3.74 -15.68 11.55
CA ALA A 131 -5.07 -15.31 11.09
C ALA A 131 -5.15 -13.83 10.66
N LEU A 132 -4.40 -12.94 11.31
CA LEU A 132 -4.27 -11.56 10.90
C LEU A 132 -3.50 -11.46 9.59
N GLU A 133 -2.40 -12.22 9.44
CA GLU A 133 -1.63 -12.29 8.19
C GLU A 133 -2.52 -12.70 7.03
N ALA A 134 -3.24 -13.80 7.16
CA ALA A 134 -4.13 -14.30 6.11
C ALA A 134 -5.25 -13.29 5.77
N ALA A 135 -5.78 -12.59 6.77
CA ALA A 135 -6.80 -11.57 6.54
C ALA A 135 -6.24 -10.35 5.78
N VAL A 136 -5.03 -9.91 6.13
CA VAL A 136 -4.33 -8.82 5.44
C VAL A 136 -4.02 -9.23 4.01
N ASP A 137 -3.38 -10.39 3.80
CA ASP A 137 -3.06 -10.90 2.47
C ASP A 137 -4.32 -11.00 1.58
N GLY A 138 -5.39 -11.57 2.13
CA GLY A 138 -6.66 -11.67 1.43
C GLY A 138 -7.25 -10.31 1.06
N ALA A 139 -7.15 -9.31 1.94
CA ALA A 139 -7.65 -7.96 1.68
C ALA A 139 -6.85 -7.26 0.56
N TYR A 140 -5.53 -7.37 0.59
CA TYR A 140 -4.66 -6.79 -0.44
C TYR A 140 -4.83 -7.48 -1.79
N THR A 141 -4.90 -8.82 -1.83
CA THR A 141 -5.14 -9.59 -3.06
C THR A 141 -6.49 -9.23 -3.69
N ARG A 142 -7.54 -9.09 -2.89
CA ARG A 142 -8.86 -8.65 -3.41
C ARG A 142 -8.83 -7.22 -3.92
N CYS A 143 -8.07 -6.34 -3.27
CA CYS A 143 -7.89 -4.98 -3.74
C CYS A 143 -7.19 -4.95 -5.10
N GLU A 144 -6.10 -5.70 -5.26
CA GLU A 144 -5.38 -5.85 -6.52
C GLU A 144 -6.31 -6.34 -7.64
N ALA A 145 -7.09 -7.39 -7.38
CA ALA A 145 -8.04 -7.93 -8.36
C ALA A 145 -9.09 -6.89 -8.79
N LYS A 146 -9.60 -6.08 -7.85
CA LYS A 146 -10.54 -5.00 -8.15
C LYS A 146 -9.90 -3.91 -9.02
N LEU A 147 -8.68 -3.50 -8.70
CA LEU A 147 -7.95 -2.48 -9.46
C LEU A 147 -7.62 -2.95 -10.88
N LEU A 148 -7.21 -4.20 -11.04
CA LEU A 148 -6.99 -4.83 -12.35
C LEU A 148 -8.27 -4.85 -13.19
N ALA A 149 -9.40 -5.19 -12.60
CA ALA A 149 -10.70 -5.20 -13.30
C ALA A 149 -11.12 -3.80 -13.76
N GLN A 150 -10.85 -2.76 -12.95
CA GLN A 150 -11.15 -1.37 -13.30
C GLN A 150 -10.25 -0.86 -14.45
N SER A 151 -8.96 -1.15 -14.41
CA SER A 151 -8.01 -0.78 -15.48
C SER A 151 -8.38 -1.42 -16.81
N SER A 152 -8.86 -2.65 -16.81
CA SER A 152 -9.31 -3.36 -18.01
C SER A 152 -10.58 -2.74 -18.64
N HIS A 153 -11.39 -2.06 -17.84
CA HIS A 153 -12.60 -1.36 -18.32
C HIS A 153 -12.30 -0.01 -18.98
N GLN A 154 -11.25 0.68 -18.54
CA GLN A 154 -10.84 1.98 -19.08
C GLN A 154 -10.12 1.84 -20.42
N LEU A 155 -9.56 0.69 -20.75
CA LEU A 155 -8.85 0.41 -22.01
C LEU A 155 -9.76 -0.05 -23.16
N ARG A 156 -11.09 -0.10 -22.97
CA ARG A 156 -12.01 -0.35 -24.09
C ARG A 156 -12.21 0.96 -24.86
N PRO A 157 -11.74 1.06 -26.13
CA PRO A 157 -12.06 2.21 -26.96
C PRO A 157 -13.59 2.28 -27.10
N ALA A 158 -14.12 3.48 -26.97
CA ALA A 158 -15.51 3.75 -27.33
C ALA A 158 -15.72 3.35 -28.80
N ALA A 159 -16.63 2.42 -29.02
CA ALA A 159 -17.01 1.94 -30.34
C ALA A 159 -17.80 3.00 -31.11
#